data_797a3214bb1bc9f702c79fe5c12133af
#
_entry.id   797a3214bb1bc9f702c79fe5c12133af
#
_cell.length_a   1.000
_cell.length_b   1.000
_cell.length_c   1.000
_cell.angle_alpha   90.00
_cell.angle_beta   90.00
_cell.angle_gamma   90.00
#
_symmetry.space_group_name_H-M   'P 1'
#
loop_
_entity.id
_entity.type
_entity.pdbx_description
1 polymer ?
#
loop_
_entity_poly.entity_id
_entity_poly.type
_entity_poly.pdbx_seq_one_letter_code
_entity_poly.pdbx_strand_id
1 'polypeptide(L)'
;MSSAPPITVVCCGLVGTAVDDGGQESMVERAFAEAIATQGVVAGTSAFARCMAQISRGRGRATADIFDSIFPDNQARGQVASLAFERSYRAAVGRHGLSPMSGAEQAIDKLSGSGIGICLMTGLPRTLLGLILDTLGWRGRIDLALCPDDVPRALPWPDLVLTSMLRLGAGDVLEAAVASGTEHGVLAGRRAGARIVVGVRTGPHTPARMRQAGATHLIDSVAELPDLLASVG
;
A
#
# COMPACT_ATOMS: atom_id res chain seq x y z
N MET A 1 34.12 9.25 -9.86
CA MET A 1 32.65 9.02 -9.98
C MET A 1 32.14 8.79 -8.57
N SER A 2 31.27 9.66 -8.03
CA SER A 2 30.72 9.46 -6.69
C SER A 2 29.84 8.21 -6.71
N SER A 3 30.08 7.27 -5.80
CA SER A 3 29.18 6.14 -5.61
C SER A 3 27.81 6.66 -5.19
N ALA A 4 26.74 5.97 -5.60
CA ALA A 4 25.41 6.33 -5.15
C ALA A 4 25.33 6.23 -3.61
N PRO A 5 24.56 7.11 -2.93
CA PRO A 5 24.44 7.05 -1.47
C PRO A 5 23.79 5.73 -1.03
N PRO A 6 24.09 5.23 0.17
CA PRO A 6 23.44 4.02 0.67
C PRO A 6 21.92 4.23 0.83
N ILE A 7 21.14 3.15 0.78
CA ILE A 7 19.72 3.21 1.10
C ILE A 7 19.58 3.37 2.62
N THR A 8 18.93 4.44 3.05
CA THR A 8 18.67 4.76 4.47
C THR A 8 17.19 4.68 4.83
N VAL A 9 16.29 4.73 3.82
CA VAL A 9 14.84 4.68 4.01
C VAL A 9 14.19 3.68 3.07
N VAL A 10 13.32 2.83 3.61
CA VAL A 10 12.44 1.93 2.87
C VAL A 10 10.99 2.35 3.08
N CYS A 11 10.31 2.67 1.98
CA CYS A 11 8.87 2.90 1.96
C CYS A 11 8.18 1.63 1.46
N CYS A 12 7.49 0.91 2.35
CA CYS A 12 6.87 -0.37 2.04
C CYS A 12 5.34 -0.26 2.00
N GLY A 13 4.72 -0.83 0.98
CA GLY A 13 3.26 -0.98 0.91
C GLY A 13 2.73 -1.83 2.07
N LEU A 14 1.51 -1.55 2.54
CA LEU A 14 0.92 -2.26 3.66
C LEU A 14 0.22 -3.55 3.18
N VAL A 15 -1.06 -3.47 2.82
CA VAL A 15 -1.89 -4.63 2.43
C VAL A 15 -1.47 -5.18 1.07
N GLY A 16 -1.28 -6.50 0.99
CA GLY A 16 -0.78 -7.19 -0.20
C GLY A 16 0.73 -7.04 -0.42
N THR A 17 1.46 -6.40 0.51
CA THR A 17 2.93 -6.26 0.49
C THR A 17 3.53 -6.77 1.78
N ALA A 18 3.28 -6.09 2.91
CA ALA A 18 3.74 -6.49 4.24
C ALA A 18 2.67 -7.27 5.02
N VAL A 19 1.39 -7.08 4.70
CA VAL A 19 0.24 -7.67 5.39
C VAL A 19 -0.59 -8.52 4.43
N ASP A 20 -0.85 -9.75 4.82
CA ASP A 20 -1.80 -10.65 4.16
C ASP A 20 -3.22 -10.34 4.65
N ASP A 21 -4.14 -10.15 3.73
CA ASP A 21 -5.55 -9.87 4.00
C ASP A 21 -6.48 -10.98 3.47
N GLY A 22 -5.95 -12.20 3.30
CA GLY A 22 -6.72 -13.36 2.87
C GLY A 22 -6.52 -13.76 1.40
N GLY A 23 -5.52 -13.23 0.71
CA GLY A 23 -5.14 -13.65 -0.64
C GLY A 23 -6.27 -13.55 -1.67
N GLN A 24 -6.73 -14.68 -2.23
CA GLN A 24 -7.81 -14.73 -3.22
C GLN A 24 -9.18 -14.31 -2.65
N GLU A 25 -9.36 -14.40 -1.33
CA GLU A 25 -10.53 -13.91 -0.61
C GLU A 25 -10.27 -12.59 0.12
N SER A 26 -9.50 -11.70 -0.49
CA SER A 26 -9.08 -10.42 0.09
C SER A 26 -10.22 -9.71 0.83
N MET A 27 -10.00 -9.44 2.12
CA MET A 27 -10.94 -8.69 2.96
C MET A 27 -11.18 -7.28 2.41
N VAL A 28 -10.16 -6.67 1.80
CA VAL A 28 -10.28 -5.36 1.13
C VAL A 28 -11.26 -5.46 -0.04
N GLU A 29 -11.16 -6.48 -0.89
CA GLU A 29 -12.07 -6.62 -2.04
C GLU A 29 -13.50 -6.90 -1.61
N ARG A 30 -13.70 -7.75 -0.60
CA ARG A 30 -15.02 -8.00 -0.03
C ARG A 30 -15.62 -6.75 0.60
N ALA A 31 -14.83 -5.98 1.32
CA ALA A 31 -15.29 -4.72 1.91
C ALA A 31 -15.71 -3.69 0.84
N PHE A 32 -14.99 -3.62 -0.28
CA PHE A 32 -15.41 -2.80 -1.43
C PHE A 32 -16.72 -3.30 -2.03
N ALA A 33 -16.86 -4.62 -2.25
CA ALA A 33 -18.08 -5.21 -2.79
C ALA A 33 -19.30 -4.93 -1.91
N GLU A 34 -19.17 -5.09 -0.59
CA GLU A 34 -20.21 -4.77 0.37
C GLU A 34 -20.53 -3.25 0.37
N ALA A 35 -19.51 -2.40 0.31
CA ALA A 35 -19.72 -0.95 0.27
C ALA A 35 -20.51 -0.48 -0.93
N ILE A 36 -20.20 -0.97 -2.15
CA ILE A 36 -20.99 -0.62 -3.35
C ILE A 36 -22.40 -1.23 -3.32
N ALA A 37 -22.57 -2.39 -2.69
CA ALA A 37 -23.90 -2.99 -2.52
C ALA A 37 -24.81 -2.12 -1.64
N THR A 38 -24.28 -1.47 -0.58
CA THR A 38 -25.06 -0.50 0.23
C THR A 38 -25.55 0.69 -0.60
N GLN A 39 -24.94 0.92 -1.75
CA GLN A 39 -25.32 1.98 -2.70
C GLN A 39 -26.25 1.47 -3.81
N GLY A 40 -26.84 0.30 -3.65
CA GLY A 40 -27.76 -0.27 -4.62
C GLY A 40 -27.09 -0.89 -5.85
N VAL A 41 -25.77 -1.12 -5.82
CA VAL A 41 -25.07 -1.84 -6.89
C VAL A 41 -25.17 -3.35 -6.62
N VAL A 42 -26.08 -4.03 -7.32
CA VAL A 42 -26.43 -5.42 -7.06
C VAL A 42 -25.38 -6.37 -7.64
N ALA A 43 -24.90 -7.32 -6.81
CA ALA A 43 -23.96 -8.35 -7.24
C ALA A 43 -24.50 -9.17 -8.43
N GLY A 44 -23.64 -9.60 -9.33
CA GLY A 44 -23.99 -10.33 -10.55
C GLY A 44 -24.44 -9.45 -11.71
N THR A 45 -24.61 -8.14 -11.51
CA THR A 45 -24.98 -7.21 -12.60
C THR A 45 -23.74 -6.67 -13.33
N SER A 46 -23.93 -6.19 -14.57
CA SER A 46 -22.87 -5.52 -15.33
C SER A 46 -22.38 -4.25 -14.65
N ALA A 47 -23.24 -3.56 -13.90
CA ALA A 47 -22.85 -2.40 -13.09
C ALA A 47 -21.88 -2.80 -11.98
N PHE A 48 -22.18 -3.88 -11.26
CA PHE A 48 -21.27 -4.43 -10.23
C PHE A 48 -19.92 -4.81 -10.82
N ALA A 49 -19.92 -5.55 -11.94
CA ALA A 49 -18.68 -5.95 -12.60
C ALA A 49 -17.82 -4.74 -13.02
N ARG A 50 -18.43 -3.66 -13.53
CA ARG A 50 -17.72 -2.42 -13.85
C ARG A 50 -17.13 -1.76 -12.62
N CYS A 51 -17.89 -1.64 -11.53
CA CYS A 51 -17.39 -1.08 -10.27
C CYS A 51 -16.20 -1.88 -9.72
N MET A 52 -16.32 -3.22 -9.67
CA MET A 52 -15.23 -4.09 -9.19
C MET A 52 -13.98 -4.00 -10.07
N ALA A 53 -14.12 -3.90 -11.38
CA ALA A 53 -13.00 -3.68 -12.29
C ALA A 53 -12.33 -2.31 -12.06
N GLN A 54 -13.10 -1.28 -11.72
CA GLN A 54 -12.57 0.04 -11.38
C GLN A 54 -11.85 0.03 -10.02
N ILE A 55 -12.42 -0.65 -9.02
CA ILE A 55 -11.81 -0.89 -7.71
C ILE A 55 -10.47 -1.62 -7.88
N SER A 56 -10.45 -2.72 -8.61
CA SER A 56 -9.22 -3.50 -8.86
C SER A 56 -8.12 -2.65 -9.50
N ARG A 57 -8.46 -1.82 -10.50
CA ARG A 57 -7.51 -0.87 -11.09
C ARG A 57 -7.06 0.22 -10.12
N GLY A 58 -7.92 0.62 -9.20
CA GLY A 58 -7.67 1.67 -8.22
C GLY A 58 -6.91 1.20 -6.96
N ARG A 59 -6.71 -0.11 -6.77
CA ARG A 59 -6.04 -0.65 -5.57
C ARG A 59 -4.70 0.06 -5.31
N GLY A 60 -4.52 0.51 -4.07
CA GLY A 60 -3.38 1.33 -3.65
C GLY A 60 -3.66 2.83 -3.60
N ARG A 61 -4.62 3.36 -4.35
CA ARG A 61 -5.07 4.75 -4.20
C ARG A 61 -5.81 4.96 -2.87
N ALA A 62 -6.02 6.22 -2.49
CA ALA A 62 -6.92 6.51 -1.36
C ALA A 62 -8.30 5.90 -1.60
N THR A 63 -8.85 5.27 -0.55
CA THR A 63 -10.17 4.63 -0.62
C THR A 63 -11.25 5.61 -1.04
N ALA A 64 -11.20 6.85 -0.55
CA ALA A 64 -12.12 7.92 -0.93
C ALA A 64 -12.04 8.22 -2.44
N ASP A 65 -10.82 8.38 -3.00
CA ASP A 65 -10.62 8.65 -4.43
C ASP A 65 -11.19 7.53 -5.32
N ILE A 66 -11.13 6.28 -4.85
CA ILE A 66 -11.72 5.13 -5.57
C ILE A 66 -13.24 5.31 -5.61
N PHE A 67 -13.89 5.60 -4.49
CA PHE A 67 -15.34 5.79 -4.45
C PHE A 67 -15.79 7.04 -5.19
N ASP A 68 -15.04 8.13 -5.14
CA ASP A 68 -15.32 9.34 -5.93
C ASP A 68 -15.25 9.03 -7.43
N SER A 69 -14.34 8.17 -7.86
CA SER A 69 -14.26 7.75 -9.25
C SER A 69 -15.41 6.81 -9.67
N ILE A 70 -16.02 6.07 -8.73
CA ILE A 70 -17.18 5.20 -8.98
C ILE A 70 -18.47 6.02 -9.02
N PHE A 71 -18.57 7.05 -8.19
CA PHE A 71 -19.74 7.92 -8.03
C PHE A 71 -19.42 9.38 -8.35
N PRO A 72 -18.93 9.71 -9.57
CA PRO A 72 -18.37 11.03 -9.87
C PRO A 72 -19.41 12.16 -9.73
N ASP A 73 -20.68 11.86 -9.98
CA ASP A 73 -21.76 12.84 -9.93
C ASP A 73 -22.44 12.94 -8.55
N ASN A 74 -21.93 12.20 -7.54
CA ASN A 74 -22.57 12.15 -6.22
C ASN A 74 -21.55 11.90 -5.10
N GLN A 75 -20.87 12.95 -4.66
CA GLN A 75 -19.87 12.89 -3.60
C GLN A 75 -20.42 12.33 -2.28
N ALA A 76 -21.65 12.67 -1.91
CA ALA A 76 -22.27 12.13 -0.68
C ALA A 76 -22.40 10.61 -0.74
N ARG A 77 -22.69 10.06 -1.91
CA ARG A 77 -22.74 8.61 -2.14
C ARG A 77 -21.37 7.96 -2.01
N GLY A 78 -20.32 8.60 -2.53
CA GLY A 78 -18.93 8.17 -2.34
C GLY A 78 -18.53 8.14 -0.86
N GLN A 79 -18.89 9.18 -0.10
CA GLN A 79 -18.62 9.25 1.34
C GLN A 79 -19.35 8.14 2.13
N VAL A 80 -20.63 7.90 1.85
CA VAL A 80 -21.40 6.82 2.49
C VAL A 80 -20.78 5.45 2.18
N ALA A 81 -20.36 5.23 0.93
CA ALA A 81 -19.67 4.00 0.52
C ALA A 81 -18.32 3.84 1.24
N SER A 82 -17.54 4.92 1.40
CA SER A 82 -16.29 4.89 2.17
C SER A 82 -16.49 4.48 3.62
N LEU A 83 -17.51 5.03 4.29
CA LEU A 83 -17.86 4.63 5.66
C LEU A 83 -18.35 3.17 5.74
N ALA A 84 -19.09 2.71 4.74
CA ALA A 84 -19.53 1.30 4.66
C ALA A 84 -18.32 0.37 4.49
N PHE A 85 -17.35 0.74 3.64
CA PHE A 85 -16.10 0.03 3.46
C PHE A 85 -15.33 -0.10 4.79
N GLU A 86 -15.13 1.00 5.50
CA GLU A 86 -14.42 0.99 6.79
C GLU A 86 -15.09 0.05 7.80
N ARG A 87 -16.42 0.09 7.92
CA ARG A 87 -17.17 -0.79 8.81
C ARG A 87 -17.02 -2.25 8.42
N SER A 88 -17.15 -2.57 7.12
CA SER A 88 -17.03 -3.92 6.61
C SER A 88 -15.63 -4.49 6.82
N TYR A 89 -14.59 -3.73 6.46
CA TYR A 89 -13.21 -4.16 6.65
C TYR A 89 -12.87 -4.37 8.14
N ARG A 90 -13.26 -3.43 9.01
CA ARG A 90 -13.10 -3.58 10.47
C ARG A 90 -13.78 -4.84 11.01
N ALA A 91 -15.00 -5.12 10.57
CA ALA A 91 -15.73 -6.32 10.97
C ALA A 91 -15.05 -7.61 10.45
N ALA A 92 -14.50 -7.58 9.24
CA ALA A 92 -13.76 -8.70 8.67
C ALA A 92 -12.47 -8.98 9.48
N VAL A 93 -11.69 -7.95 9.78
CA VAL A 93 -10.49 -8.07 10.64
C VAL A 93 -10.86 -8.60 12.03
N GLY A 94 -11.94 -8.14 12.64
CA GLY A 94 -12.40 -8.64 13.95
C GLY A 94 -12.81 -10.12 13.93
N ARG A 95 -13.30 -10.63 12.78
CA ARG A 95 -13.70 -12.05 12.65
C ARG A 95 -12.55 -12.98 12.28
N HIS A 96 -11.64 -12.53 11.42
CA HIS A 96 -10.63 -13.40 10.78
C HIS A 96 -9.21 -13.09 11.25
N GLY A 97 -8.99 -11.96 11.92
CA GLY A 97 -7.66 -11.47 12.22
C GLY A 97 -6.92 -10.97 10.97
N LEU A 98 -5.64 -10.67 11.15
CA LEU A 98 -4.68 -10.36 10.10
C LEU A 98 -3.38 -11.11 10.39
N SER A 99 -2.63 -11.42 9.34
CA SER A 99 -1.31 -12.01 9.46
C SER A 99 -0.28 -11.16 8.70
N PRO A 100 0.96 -11.09 9.19
CA PRO A 100 2.06 -10.63 8.37
C PRO A 100 2.17 -11.46 7.09
N MET A 101 2.56 -10.84 5.98
CA MET A 101 3.00 -11.60 4.82
C MET A 101 4.20 -12.48 5.21
N SER A 102 4.27 -13.70 4.68
CA SER A 102 5.36 -14.63 5.02
C SER A 102 6.73 -13.97 4.88
N GLY A 103 7.52 -13.97 5.95
CA GLY A 103 8.84 -13.36 6.02
C GLY A 103 8.87 -11.82 6.16
N ALA A 104 7.71 -11.16 6.25
CA ALA A 104 7.66 -9.70 6.34
C ALA A 104 8.30 -9.17 7.63
N GLU A 105 8.00 -9.79 8.77
CA GLU A 105 8.57 -9.37 10.06
C GLU A 105 10.08 -9.55 10.10
N GLN A 106 10.59 -10.68 9.58
CA GLN A 106 12.03 -10.93 9.47
C GLN A 106 12.71 -9.91 8.55
N ALA A 107 12.06 -9.54 7.44
CA ALA A 107 12.57 -8.51 6.54
C ALA A 107 12.63 -7.14 7.23
N ILE A 108 11.57 -6.77 7.96
CA ILE A 108 11.51 -5.54 8.76
C ILE A 108 12.64 -5.52 9.78
N ASP A 109 12.81 -6.57 10.58
CA ASP A 109 13.84 -6.66 11.62
C ASP A 109 15.26 -6.58 11.03
N LYS A 110 15.49 -7.25 9.88
CA LYS A 110 16.79 -7.24 9.19
C LYS A 110 17.13 -5.85 8.65
N LEU A 111 16.17 -5.14 8.06
CA LEU A 111 16.35 -3.78 7.57
C LEU A 111 16.60 -2.80 8.72
N SER A 112 15.78 -2.84 9.76
CA SER A 112 15.93 -1.99 10.95
C SER A 112 17.27 -2.24 11.65
N GLY A 113 17.68 -3.53 11.80
CA GLY A 113 18.98 -3.91 12.35
C GLY A 113 20.18 -3.43 11.51
N SER A 114 19.96 -3.11 10.24
CA SER A 114 20.96 -2.49 9.35
C SER A 114 20.92 -0.95 9.38
N GLY A 115 20.14 -0.34 10.27
CA GLY A 115 19.99 1.12 10.39
C GLY A 115 19.13 1.76 9.30
N ILE A 116 18.31 0.99 8.59
CA ILE A 116 17.40 1.48 7.56
C ILE A 116 16.05 1.81 8.21
N GLY A 117 15.62 3.07 8.10
CA GLY A 117 14.31 3.52 8.57
C GLY A 117 13.17 2.96 7.71
N ILE A 118 12.11 2.45 8.36
CA ILE A 118 11.00 1.78 7.68
C ILE A 118 9.72 2.58 7.81
N CYS A 119 9.13 2.94 6.67
CA CYS A 119 7.80 3.53 6.59
C CYS A 119 6.83 2.57 5.90
N LEU A 120 5.73 2.23 6.56
CA LEU A 120 4.59 1.59 5.90
C LEU A 120 3.69 2.64 5.24
N MET A 121 3.29 2.40 4.00
CA MET A 121 2.41 3.30 3.23
C MET A 121 1.13 2.59 2.81
N THR A 122 0.00 3.27 2.91
CA THR A 122 -1.29 2.71 2.53
C THR A 122 -2.21 3.75 1.89
N GLY A 123 -3.16 3.28 1.06
CA GLY A 123 -4.31 4.07 0.59
C GLY A 123 -5.53 3.96 1.53
N LEU A 124 -5.44 3.17 2.61
CA LEU A 124 -6.49 3.05 3.61
C LEU A 124 -6.51 4.28 4.53
N PRO A 125 -7.67 4.66 5.10
CA PRO A 125 -7.76 5.76 6.04
C PRO A 125 -7.04 5.44 7.37
N ARG A 126 -6.72 6.47 8.14
CA ARG A 126 -5.99 6.37 9.41
C ARG A 126 -6.61 5.38 10.39
N THR A 127 -7.94 5.34 10.45
CA THR A 127 -8.69 4.43 11.33
C THR A 127 -8.37 2.97 11.06
N LEU A 128 -8.23 2.60 9.77
CA LEU A 128 -7.88 1.23 9.37
C LEU A 128 -6.38 0.97 9.45
N LEU A 129 -5.54 1.95 9.14
CA LEU A 129 -4.09 1.84 9.38
C LEU A 129 -3.81 1.54 10.86
N GLY A 130 -4.42 2.31 11.79
CA GLY A 130 -4.30 2.06 13.22
C GLY A 130 -4.77 0.66 13.62
N LEU A 131 -5.95 0.23 13.13
CA LEU A 131 -6.48 -1.11 13.39
C LEU A 131 -5.50 -2.22 12.96
N ILE A 132 -4.89 -2.10 11.77
CA ILE A 132 -3.95 -3.09 11.25
C ILE A 132 -2.71 -3.17 12.13
N LEU A 133 -2.11 -2.02 12.47
CA LEU A 133 -0.93 -1.95 13.33
C LEU A 133 -1.19 -2.53 14.73
N ASP A 134 -2.37 -2.26 15.30
CA ASP A 134 -2.78 -2.80 16.60
C ASP A 134 -3.00 -4.31 16.54
N THR A 135 -3.69 -4.80 15.51
CA THR A 135 -3.98 -6.23 15.35
C THR A 135 -2.71 -7.06 15.20
N LEU A 136 -1.70 -6.53 14.50
CA LEU A 136 -0.42 -7.20 14.29
C LEU A 136 0.61 -6.95 15.40
N GLY A 137 0.31 -6.06 16.36
CA GLY A 137 1.28 -5.67 17.39
C GLY A 137 2.48 -4.91 16.82
N TRP A 138 2.31 -4.20 15.70
CA TRP A 138 3.42 -3.53 15.00
C TRP A 138 3.69 -2.10 15.48
N ARG A 139 2.91 -1.59 16.45
CA ARG A 139 3.27 -0.31 17.08
C ARG A 139 4.60 -0.42 17.81
N GLY A 140 5.53 0.46 17.47
CA GLY A 140 6.90 0.44 18.01
C GLY A 140 7.88 -0.52 17.29
N ARG A 141 7.39 -1.37 16.37
CA ARG A 141 8.26 -2.16 15.46
C ARG A 141 8.55 -1.41 14.17
N ILE A 142 7.65 -0.54 13.75
CA ILE A 142 7.73 0.27 12.54
C ILE A 142 8.03 1.72 12.93
N ASP A 143 9.05 2.33 12.31
CA ASP A 143 9.46 3.70 12.61
C ASP A 143 8.39 4.71 12.21
N LEU A 144 7.71 4.48 11.09
CA LEU A 144 6.70 5.37 10.54
C LEU A 144 5.62 4.61 9.78
N ALA A 145 4.38 5.06 9.87
CA ALA A 145 3.28 4.58 9.04
C ALA A 145 2.45 5.76 8.54
N LEU A 146 2.26 5.85 7.22
CA LEU A 146 1.59 6.96 6.55
C LEU A 146 0.39 6.49 5.74
N CYS A 147 -0.63 7.34 5.74
CA CYS A 147 -1.88 7.13 5.02
C CYS A 147 -2.31 8.42 4.29
N PRO A 148 -3.42 8.44 3.53
CA PRO A 148 -3.88 9.63 2.82
C PRO A 148 -4.04 10.88 3.70
N ASP A 149 -4.40 10.70 4.99
CA ASP A 149 -4.62 11.81 5.93
C ASP A 149 -3.31 12.54 6.33
N ASP A 150 -2.14 12.01 5.97
CA ASP A 150 -0.83 12.60 6.30
C ASP A 150 -0.29 13.54 5.25
N VAL A 151 -0.90 13.55 4.05
CA VAL A 151 -0.36 14.22 2.87
C VAL A 151 -1.43 14.93 2.05
N PRO A 152 -1.08 15.98 1.31
CA PRO A 152 -2.03 16.64 0.41
C PRO A 152 -2.54 15.74 -0.72
N ARG A 153 -1.70 14.84 -1.25
CA ARG A 153 -2.04 13.95 -2.37
C ARG A 153 -1.60 12.53 -2.06
N ALA A 154 -2.56 11.62 -2.03
CA ALA A 154 -2.29 10.19 -1.82
C ALA A 154 -1.67 9.53 -3.07
N LEU A 155 -1.40 8.22 -2.98
CA LEU A 155 -0.92 7.44 -4.11
C LEU A 155 -1.84 7.61 -5.34
N PRO A 156 -1.30 7.78 -6.51
CA PRO A 156 0.07 7.55 -6.96
C PRO A 156 0.98 8.79 -6.94
N TRP A 157 0.65 9.82 -6.19
CA TRP A 157 1.52 10.98 -6.03
C TRP A 157 2.70 10.66 -5.11
N PRO A 158 3.84 11.35 -5.24
CA PRO A 158 5.04 11.03 -4.48
C PRO A 158 4.99 11.45 -3.01
N ASP A 159 3.94 12.15 -2.59
CA ASP A 159 3.87 12.88 -1.33
C ASP A 159 4.10 11.97 -0.11
N LEU A 160 3.54 10.73 -0.10
CA LEU A 160 3.80 9.76 0.98
C LEU A 160 5.28 9.35 1.06
N VAL A 161 5.91 9.11 -0.09
CA VAL A 161 7.34 8.72 -0.16
C VAL A 161 8.21 9.88 0.31
N LEU A 162 7.98 11.10 -0.20
CA LEU A 162 8.75 12.28 0.19
C LEU A 162 8.56 12.64 1.67
N THR A 163 7.32 12.51 2.19
CA THR A 163 7.04 12.72 3.62
C THR A 163 7.75 11.70 4.49
N SER A 164 7.81 10.41 4.06
CA SER A 164 8.57 9.40 4.80
C SER A 164 10.05 9.74 4.86
N MET A 165 10.64 10.13 3.75
CA MET A 165 12.05 10.53 3.68
C MET A 165 12.36 11.69 4.62
N LEU A 166 11.54 12.75 4.58
CA LEU A 166 11.70 13.91 5.46
C LEU A 166 11.60 13.53 6.94
N ARG A 167 10.62 12.68 7.29
CA ARG A 167 10.41 12.27 8.70
C ARG A 167 11.45 11.29 9.21
N LEU A 168 12.04 10.48 8.33
CA LEU A 168 13.09 9.51 8.66
C LEU A 168 14.52 10.05 8.43
N GLY A 169 14.65 11.31 8.01
CA GLY A 169 15.92 12.02 7.95
C GLY A 169 16.80 11.69 6.74
N ALA A 170 16.24 11.16 5.64
CA ALA A 170 16.99 10.97 4.40
C ALA A 170 17.41 12.32 3.80
N GLY A 171 18.66 12.45 3.40
CA GLY A 171 19.23 13.67 2.82
C GLY A 171 19.07 13.79 1.31
N ASP A 172 18.87 12.66 0.61
CA ASP A 172 18.72 12.59 -0.84
C ASP A 172 17.63 11.59 -1.23
N VAL A 173 16.91 11.87 -2.31
CA VAL A 173 15.91 10.94 -2.86
C VAL A 173 16.51 9.61 -3.31
N LEU A 174 17.79 9.59 -3.62
CA LEU A 174 18.53 8.39 -3.97
C LEU A 174 18.81 7.46 -2.78
N GLU A 175 18.61 7.92 -1.55
CA GLU A 175 18.67 7.10 -0.34
C GLU A 175 17.37 6.30 -0.09
N ALA A 176 16.34 6.50 -0.90
CA ALA A 176 15.07 5.81 -0.74
C ALA A 176 14.97 4.56 -1.62
N ALA A 177 14.41 3.51 -1.03
CA ALA A 177 13.83 2.38 -1.75
C ALA A 177 12.32 2.31 -1.49
N VAL A 178 11.55 1.98 -2.52
CA VAL A 178 10.10 1.78 -2.44
C VAL A 178 9.75 0.35 -2.83
N ALA A 179 9.02 -0.37 -2.00
CA ALA A 179 8.52 -1.71 -2.29
C ALA A 179 6.99 -1.74 -2.23
N SER A 180 6.32 -2.16 -3.30
CA SER A 180 4.85 -2.15 -3.33
C SER A 180 4.28 -3.26 -4.21
N GLY A 181 3.22 -3.90 -3.72
CA GLY A 181 2.38 -4.83 -4.50
C GLY A 181 1.38 -4.13 -5.42
N THR A 182 1.35 -2.80 -5.47
CA THR A 182 0.47 -2.03 -6.35
C THR A 182 1.23 -1.13 -7.31
N GLU A 183 0.75 -1.00 -8.55
CA GLU A 183 1.33 -0.07 -9.53
C GLU A 183 1.32 1.38 -9.03
N HIS A 184 0.34 1.76 -8.21
CA HIS A 184 0.23 3.12 -7.67
C HIS A 184 1.35 3.43 -6.68
N GLY A 185 1.74 2.46 -5.83
CA GLY A 185 2.90 2.61 -4.95
C GLY A 185 4.23 2.62 -5.72
N VAL A 186 4.36 1.77 -6.75
CA VAL A 186 5.51 1.78 -7.67
C VAL A 186 5.63 3.13 -8.37
N LEU A 187 4.52 3.64 -8.92
CA LEU A 187 4.50 4.94 -9.62
C LEU A 187 4.83 6.10 -8.67
N ALA A 188 4.39 6.05 -7.41
CA ALA A 188 4.76 7.05 -6.41
C ALA A 188 6.27 7.05 -6.13
N GLY A 189 6.89 5.87 -6.00
CA GLY A 189 8.35 5.74 -5.86
C GLY A 189 9.10 6.33 -7.05
N ARG A 190 8.66 6.02 -8.28
CA ARG A 190 9.23 6.61 -9.50
C ARG A 190 9.10 8.13 -9.54
N ARG A 191 7.94 8.66 -9.18
CA ARG A 191 7.68 10.11 -9.15
C ARG A 191 8.46 10.83 -8.06
N ALA A 192 8.73 10.15 -6.95
CA ALA A 192 9.58 10.68 -5.88
C ALA A 192 11.07 10.75 -6.27
N GLY A 193 11.49 10.03 -7.31
CA GLY A 193 12.89 9.92 -7.69
C GLY A 193 13.65 8.85 -6.89
N ALA A 194 12.95 7.94 -6.21
CA ALA A 194 13.59 6.87 -5.45
C ALA A 194 14.52 6.03 -6.34
N ARG A 195 15.73 5.73 -5.84
CA ARG A 195 16.75 4.98 -6.58
C ARG A 195 16.28 3.57 -6.90
N ILE A 196 15.68 2.90 -5.94
CA ILE A 196 15.24 1.52 -6.06
C ILE A 196 13.71 1.50 -5.91
N VAL A 197 13.03 0.99 -6.94
CA VAL A 197 11.56 0.85 -6.94
C VAL A 197 11.21 -0.59 -7.26
N VAL A 198 10.68 -1.28 -6.26
CA VAL A 198 10.45 -2.73 -6.26
C VAL A 198 8.95 -3.02 -6.38
N GLY A 199 8.58 -3.78 -7.40
CA GLY A 199 7.27 -4.40 -7.49
C GLY A 199 7.27 -5.73 -6.74
N VAL A 200 6.32 -5.91 -5.81
CA VAL A 200 6.17 -7.13 -5.00
C VAL A 200 4.99 -7.95 -5.52
N ARG A 201 5.22 -9.20 -5.90
CA ARG A 201 4.24 -10.03 -6.66
C ARG A 201 3.10 -10.57 -5.82
N THR A 202 3.16 -10.43 -4.49
CA THR A 202 2.06 -10.81 -3.59
C THR A 202 0.86 -9.85 -3.66
N GLY A 203 1.02 -8.67 -4.26
CA GLY A 203 -0.04 -7.68 -4.40
C GLY A 203 -1.02 -7.95 -5.54
N PRO A 204 -2.06 -7.11 -5.68
CA PRO A 204 -3.15 -7.33 -6.63
C PRO A 204 -2.79 -7.01 -8.08
N HIS A 205 -1.66 -6.36 -8.36
CA HIS A 205 -1.31 -5.94 -9.71
C HIS A 205 -0.25 -6.86 -10.34
N THR A 206 -0.38 -7.08 -11.65
CA THR A 206 0.51 -7.97 -12.38
C THR A 206 1.93 -7.40 -12.52
N PRO A 207 2.97 -8.26 -12.64
CA PRO A 207 4.34 -7.83 -12.90
C PRO A 207 4.47 -6.89 -14.12
N ALA A 208 3.67 -7.11 -15.16
CA ALA A 208 3.67 -6.27 -16.35
C ALA A 208 3.24 -4.82 -16.02
N ARG A 209 2.16 -4.66 -15.26
CA ARG A 209 1.69 -3.33 -14.81
C ARG A 209 2.71 -2.65 -13.91
N MET A 210 3.38 -3.39 -13.01
CA MET A 210 4.42 -2.84 -12.14
C MET A 210 5.62 -2.35 -12.94
N ARG A 211 6.09 -3.13 -13.95
CA ARG A 211 7.16 -2.69 -14.86
C ARG A 211 6.75 -1.44 -15.63
N GLN A 212 5.53 -1.40 -16.14
CA GLN A 212 5.00 -0.24 -16.86
C GLN A 212 4.91 1.01 -15.96
N ALA A 213 4.60 0.84 -14.68
CA ALA A 213 4.64 1.90 -13.68
C ALA A 213 6.06 2.35 -13.30
N GLY A 214 7.08 1.61 -13.72
CA GLY A 214 8.49 1.96 -13.55
C GLY A 214 9.20 1.22 -12.42
N ALA A 215 8.77 0.00 -12.07
CA ALA A 215 9.53 -0.86 -11.17
C ALA A 215 10.90 -1.17 -11.77
N THR A 216 11.96 -0.91 -11.01
CA THR A 216 13.35 -1.25 -11.37
C THR A 216 13.64 -2.72 -11.12
N HIS A 217 12.98 -3.30 -10.11
CA HIS A 217 13.11 -4.70 -9.71
C HIS A 217 11.72 -5.31 -9.45
N LEU A 218 11.64 -6.63 -9.56
CA LEU A 218 10.49 -7.42 -9.14
C LEU A 218 10.98 -8.52 -8.20
N ILE A 219 10.27 -8.69 -7.09
CA ILE A 219 10.49 -9.77 -6.12
C ILE A 219 9.20 -10.54 -5.90
N ASP A 220 9.30 -11.80 -5.53
CA ASP A 220 8.13 -12.64 -5.28
C ASP A 220 7.47 -12.28 -3.94
N SER A 221 8.26 -11.91 -2.94
CA SER A 221 7.80 -11.54 -1.60
C SER A 221 8.65 -10.41 -1.01
N VAL A 222 8.07 -9.64 -0.09
CA VAL A 222 8.80 -8.63 0.70
C VAL A 222 9.95 -9.24 1.51
N ALA A 223 9.92 -10.55 1.77
CA ALA A 223 10.99 -11.29 2.43
C ALA A 223 12.35 -11.18 1.71
N GLU A 224 12.33 -10.98 0.38
CA GLU A 224 13.55 -10.86 -0.44
C GLU A 224 14.15 -9.45 -0.45
N LEU A 225 13.40 -8.47 0.07
CA LEU A 225 13.80 -7.06 0.00
C LEU A 225 15.15 -6.76 0.66
N PRO A 226 15.48 -7.29 1.86
CA PRO A 226 16.79 -7.04 2.48
C PRO A 226 17.97 -7.53 1.63
N ASP A 227 17.85 -8.73 1.05
CA ASP A 227 18.91 -9.32 0.23
C ASP A 227 19.08 -8.58 -1.09
N LEU A 228 17.97 -8.16 -1.72
CA LEU A 228 18.00 -7.28 -2.88
C LEU A 228 18.75 -5.99 -2.57
N LEU A 229 18.39 -5.28 -1.48
CA LEU A 229 19.03 -4.01 -1.13
C LEU A 229 20.52 -4.17 -0.83
N ALA A 230 20.92 -5.26 -0.18
CA ALA A 230 22.32 -5.59 0.07
C ALA A 230 23.11 -5.84 -1.23
N SER A 231 22.45 -6.34 -2.29
CA SER A 231 23.11 -6.66 -3.57
C SER A 231 23.28 -5.46 -4.50
N VAL A 232 22.50 -4.39 -4.30
CA VAL A 232 22.48 -3.19 -5.17
C VAL A 232 22.92 -1.91 -4.47
N GLY A 233 23.32 -2.00 -3.20
CA GLY A 233 23.91 -0.94 -2.35
C GLY A 233 25.40 -0.91 -2.43
#